data_a749dfaed4f6634e971be76d693d3620
#
_entry.id   a749dfaed4f6634e971be76d693d3620
#
_cell.length_a   1.000
_cell.length_b   1.000
_cell.length_c   1.000
_cell.angle_alpha   90.00
_cell.angle_beta   90.00
_cell.angle_gamma   90.00
#
_symmetry.space_group_name_H-M   'P 1'
#
loop_
_entity.id
_entity.type
_entity.pdbx_description
1 polymer ?
#
loop_
_entity_poly.entity_id
_entity_poly.type
_entity_poly.pdbx_seq_one_letter_code
_entity_poly.pdbx_strand_id
1 'polypeptide(L)'
;MVHFWERAWAPPLTPVCLTPHRSSSAVEPISVLKTIDHVEITNFAEIGGVVYYFVDVYLKHHTNRIPTNKRLEASRRDQPDYTVQKRFNDFANLRYQVWSYAQRQHSGGVACKYCSKNMDFLVTSFSQPRLFIKLFVKSRKTRSRLLAKGINKYIELAIGGKEESRQRYYTCDGYMMIPALVERFLRDDA
;
A
#
# COMPACT_ATOMS: atom_id res chain seq x y z
N MET A 1 -64.80 30.16 16.70
CA MET A 1 -63.61 30.60 15.89
C MET A 1 -62.53 29.56 16.09
N VAL A 2 -62.32 28.72 15.10
CA VAL A 2 -61.33 27.64 15.16
C VAL A 2 -60.15 28.06 14.27
N HIS A 3 -59.02 28.39 14.88
CA HIS A 3 -57.78 28.73 14.13
C HIS A 3 -57.22 27.47 13.48
N PHE A 4 -57.36 27.41 12.17
CA PHE A 4 -56.72 26.44 11.32
C PHE A 4 -55.21 26.79 11.28
N TRP A 5 -54.35 25.95 11.86
CA TRP A 5 -52.87 26.04 11.69
C TRP A 5 -52.55 25.58 10.27
N GLU A 6 -52.27 26.51 9.38
CA GLU A 6 -51.65 26.20 8.09
C GLU A 6 -50.30 25.55 8.33
N ARG A 7 -50.26 24.25 8.05
CA ARG A 7 -48.97 23.56 7.95
C ARG A 7 -48.22 24.16 6.76
N ALA A 8 -47.15 24.94 7.05
CA ALA A 8 -46.21 25.34 6.04
C ALA A 8 -45.63 24.06 5.40
N TRP A 9 -45.98 23.84 4.15
CA TRP A 9 -45.42 22.73 3.36
C TRP A 9 -43.96 22.95 3.21
N ALA A 10 -43.14 22.03 3.78
CA ALA A 10 -41.73 22.00 3.48
C ALA A 10 -41.56 21.79 1.96
N PRO A 11 -40.68 22.55 1.31
CA PRO A 11 -40.46 22.39 -0.13
C PRO A 11 -40.04 20.94 -0.40
N PRO A 12 -40.49 20.33 -1.51
CA PRO A 12 -40.15 18.97 -1.85
C PRO A 12 -38.62 18.86 -1.95
N LEU A 13 -38.06 17.86 -1.26
CA LEU A 13 -36.63 17.54 -1.34
C LEU A 13 -36.33 17.18 -2.79
N THR A 14 -35.65 18.06 -3.49
CA THR A 14 -35.11 17.75 -4.82
C THR A 14 -33.94 16.79 -4.64
N PRO A 15 -33.94 15.62 -5.31
CA PRO A 15 -32.81 14.72 -5.24
C PRO A 15 -31.56 15.40 -5.82
N VAL A 16 -30.60 15.71 -4.96
CA VAL A 16 -29.30 16.19 -5.39
C VAL A 16 -28.56 15.00 -5.96
N CYS A 17 -28.34 15.00 -7.27
CA CYS A 17 -27.47 14.02 -7.91
C CYS A 17 -26.03 14.30 -7.43
N LEU A 18 -25.59 13.56 -6.40
CA LEU A 18 -24.21 13.59 -5.97
C LEU A 18 -23.38 12.90 -7.06
N THR A 19 -22.85 13.71 -7.99
CA THR A 19 -21.77 13.20 -8.85
C THR A 19 -20.62 12.80 -7.93
N PRO A 20 -20.20 11.51 -7.96
CA PRO A 20 -19.07 11.10 -7.14
C PRO A 20 -17.88 11.98 -7.52
N HIS A 21 -17.36 12.73 -6.57
CA HIS A 21 -16.07 13.42 -6.75
C HIS A 21 -15.10 12.37 -7.26
N ARG A 22 -14.47 12.63 -8.40
CA ARG A 22 -13.37 11.80 -8.90
C ARG A 22 -12.36 11.69 -7.76
N SER A 23 -12.43 10.60 -7.00
CA SER A 23 -11.37 10.26 -6.07
C SER A 23 -10.10 10.16 -6.92
N SER A 24 -9.05 10.85 -6.52
CA SER A 24 -7.78 10.75 -7.23
C SER A 24 -7.42 9.26 -7.27
N SER A 25 -6.92 8.77 -8.40
CA SER A 25 -6.56 7.35 -8.58
C SER A 25 -5.62 6.80 -7.50
N ALA A 26 -5.03 7.66 -6.69
CA ALA A 26 -4.19 7.30 -5.54
C ALA A 26 -4.97 7.11 -4.22
N VAL A 27 -6.21 7.58 -4.10
CA VAL A 27 -6.94 7.54 -2.80
C VAL A 27 -7.35 6.13 -2.43
N GLU A 28 -7.84 5.36 -3.39
CA GLU A 28 -8.26 3.98 -3.18
C GLU A 28 -7.09 3.06 -2.79
N PRO A 29 -5.98 3.00 -3.54
CA PRO A 29 -4.80 2.23 -3.16
C PRO A 29 -4.25 2.60 -1.80
N ILE A 30 -4.18 3.89 -1.46
CA ILE A 30 -3.71 4.35 -0.15
C ILE A 30 -4.66 3.87 0.96
N SER A 31 -5.96 3.85 0.73
CA SER A 31 -6.92 3.36 1.72
C SER A 31 -6.73 1.88 2.01
N VAL A 32 -6.51 1.07 0.98
CA VAL A 32 -6.20 -0.35 1.11
C VAL A 32 -4.87 -0.56 1.85
N LEU A 33 -3.80 0.12 1.43
CA LEU A 33 -2.49 0.00 2.08
C LEU A 33 -2.53 0.38 3.57
N LYS A 34 -3.40 1.30 3.97
CA LYS A 34 -3.58 1.69 5.37
C LYS A 34 -4.18 0.59 6.24
N THR A 35 -4.93 -0.33 5.66
CA THR A 35 -5.47 -1.49 6.39
C THR A 35 -4.41 -2.54 6.69
N ILE A 36 -3.29 -2.51 5.97
CA ILE A 36 -2.18 -3.44 6.20
C ILE A 36 -1.41 -3.00 7.44
N ASP A 37 -1.20 -3.93 8.36
CA ASP A 37 -0.36 -3.74 9.53
C ASP A 37 1.11 -3.97 9.16
N HIS A 38 1.42 -5.16 8.70
CA HIS A 38 2.74 -5.53 8.24
C HIS A 38 2.69 -6.70 7.26
N VAL A 39 3.84 -7.00 6.68
CA VAL A 39 4.04 -8.11 5.75
C VAL A 39 5.24 -8.94 6.22
N GLU A 40 5.10 -10.25 6.17
CA GLU A 40 6.17 -11.20 6.42
C GLU A 40 6.41 -12.11 5.21
N ILE A 41 7.59 -12.71 5.13
CA ILE A 41 7.91 -13.77 4.16
C ILE A 41 8.50 -14.92 4.98
N THR A 42 7.63 -15.84 5.37
CA THR A 42 7.99 -16.97 6.24
C THR A 42 8.46 -18.17 5.44
N ASN A 43 7.85 -18.40 4.30
CA ASN A 43 8.04 -19.55 3.46
C ASN A 43 8.46 -19.22 2.01
N PHE A 44 9.05 -20.20 1.36
CA PHE A 44 9.34 -20.19 -0.07
C PHE A 44 9.20 -21.61 -0.61
N ALA A 45 8.81 -21.75 -1.87
CA ALA A 45 8.80 -23.02 -2.61
C ALA A 45 9.61 -22.89 -3.89
N GLU A 46 10.17 -23.99 -4.35
CA GLU A 46 10.82 -24.08 -5.66
C GLU A 46 9.96 -24.96 -6.58
N ILE A 47 9.42 -24.36 -7.62
CA ILE A 47 8.53 -25.00 -8.58
C ILE A 47 9.14 -24.83 -9.96
N GLY A 48 9.50 -25.95 -10.65
CA GLY A 48 10.11 -25.89 -11.97
C GLY A 48 11.43 -25.10 -12.01
N GLY A 49 12.26 -25.16 -10.97
CA GLY A 49 13.53 -24.40 -10.87
C GLY A 49 13.35 -22.91 -10.57
N VAL A 50 12.12 -22.45 -10.34
CA VAL A 50 11.80 -21.06 -9.96
C VAL A 50 11.44 -20.98 -8.49
N VAL A 51 12.06 -20.05 -7.77
CA VAL A 51 11.78 -19.83 -6.36
C VAL A 51 10.64 -18.82 -6.22
N TYR A 52 9.58 -19.24 -5.53
CA TYR A 52 8.44 -18.43 -5.13
C TYR A 52 8.54 -18.12 -3.64
N TYR A 53 8.32 -16.89 -3.28
CA TYR A 53 8.23 -16.40 -1.91
C TYR A 53 6.77 -16.21 -1.54
N PHE A 54 6.36 -16.75 -0.40
CA PHE A 54 5.02 -16.57 0.15
C PHE A 54 5.03 -15.29 0.99
N VAL A 55 4.33 -14.30 0.50
CA VAL A 55 4.22 -12.97 1.13
C VAL A 55 2.95 -12.99 1.96
N ASP A 56 3.12 -13.14 3.27
CA ASP A 56 2.04 -13.19 4.25
C ASP A 56 1.66 -11.78 4.64
N VAL A 57 0.41 -11.40 4.43
CA VAL A 57 -0.12 -10.06 4.68
C VAL A 57 -1.01 -10.08 5.92
N TYR A 58 -0.71 -9.20 6.86
CA TYR A 58 -1.44 -9.03 8.11
C TYR A 58 -2.19 -7.69 8.08
N LEU A 59 -3.50 -7.73 8.33
CA LEU A 59 -4.33 -6.54 8.36
C LEU A 59 -4.47 -5.99 9.78
N LYS A 60 -4.68 -4.68 9.88
CA LYS A 60 -5.03 -4.02 11.13
C LYS A 60 -6.44 -4.39 11.55
N HIS A 61 -6.57 -5.29 12.49
CA HIS A 61 -7.87 -5.58 13.08
C HIS A 61 -8.23 -4.47 14.08
N HIS A 62 -9.28 -3.72 13.79
CA HIS A 62 -9.87 -2.85 14.79
C HIS A 62 -10.47 -3.74 15.88
N THR A 63 -9.82 -3.79 17.04
CA THR A 63 -10.38 -4.43 18.21
C THR A 63 -11.70 -3.74 18.55
N ASN A 64 -12.82 -4.40 18.24
CA ASN A 64 -14.11 -3.97 18.74
C ASN A 64 -14.01 -3.90 20.26
N ARG A 65 -14.43 -2.78 20.86
CA ARG A 65 -14.40 -2.54 22.32
C ARG A 65 -15.29 -3.51 23.12
N ILE A 66 -15.91 -4.48 22.47
CA ILE A 66 -16.69 -5.54 23.11
C ILE A 66 -15.70 -6.64 23.53
N PRO A 67 -15.52 -6.91 24.82
CA PRO A 67 -14.58 -7.91 25.31
C PRO A 67 -15.13 -9.33 25.11
N THR A 68 -15.23 -9.77 23.87
CA THR A 68 -15.58 -11.13 23.51
C THR A 68 -14.29 -11.92 23.27
N ASN A 69 -13.95 -12.79 24.21
CA ASN A 69 -12.94 -13.85 24.11
C ASN A 69 -11.53 -13.41 23.65
N LYS A 70 -10.77 -12.79 24.55
CA LYS A 70 -9.34 -12.46 24.37
C LYS A 70 -8.47 -13.61 23.83
N ARG A 71 -8.89 -14.86 24.04
CA ARG A 71 -8.15 -16.07 23.61
C ARG A 71 -8.26 -16.33 22.10
N LEU A 72 -9.40 -15.98 21.48
CA LEU A 72 -9.61 -16.09 20.03
C LEU A 72 -8.90 -14.95 19.26
N GLU A 73 -8.81 -13.75 19.84
CA GLU A 73 -8.11 -12.62 19.23
C GLU A 73 -6.58 -12.82 19.24
N ALA A 74 -6.01 -13.43 20.27
CA ALA A 74 -4.59 -13.76 20.32
C ALA A 74 -4.20 -14.77 19.23
N SER A 75 -5.01 -15.83 19.05
CA SER A 75 -4.75 -16.86 18.03
C SER A 75 -4.91 -16.32 16.58
N ARG A 76 -5.73 -15.30 16.34
CA ARG A 76 -5.88 -14.66 15.03
C ARG A 76 -4.68 -13.79 14.64
N ARG A 77 -3.93 -13.25 15.59
CA ARG A 77 -2.76 -12.41 15.32
C ARG A 77 -1.57 -13.20 14.77
N ASP A 78 -1.56 -14.50 14.97
CA ASP A 78 -0.46 -15.39 14.55
C ASP A 78 -0.67 -15.96 13.12
N GLN A 79 -1.83 -15.69 12.50
CA GLN A 79 -2.14 -16.15 11.14
C GLN A 79 -2.27 -14.98 10.20
N PRO A 80 -1.70 -15.06 8.99
CA PRO A 80 -1.87 -14.04 7.96
C PRO A 80 -3.33 -13.99 7.50
N ASP A 81 -3.82 -12.81 7.17
CA ASP A 81 -5.16 -12.65 6.61
C ASP A 81 -5.24 -13.21 5.20
N TYR A 82 -4.15 -13.07 4.44
CA TYR A 82 -3.98 -13.72 3.14
C TYR A 82 -2.50 -13.80 2.77
N THR A 83 -2.19 -14.65 1.79
CA THR A 83 -0.82 -14.89 1.31
C THR A 83 -0.78 -14.76 -0.20
N VAL A 84 0.17 -14.00 -0.74
CA VAL A 84 0.42 -13.90 -2.18
C VAL A 84 1.75 -14.53 -2.55
N GLN A 85 1.82 -15.15 -3.73
CA GLN A 85 3.03 -15.79 -4.22
C GLN A 85 3.75 -14.86 -5.19
N LYS A 86 5.01 -14.53 -4.91
CA LYS A 86 5.82 -13.65 -5.77
C LYS A 86 7.20 -14.24 -6.02
N ARG A 87 7.68 -14.12 -7.26
CA ARG A 87 9.04 -14.51 -7.64
C ARG A 87 10.03 -13.40 -7.30
N PHE A 88 11.29 -13.72 -7.21
CA PHE A 88 12.32 -12.68 -6.99
C PHE A 88 12.27 -11.56 -8.05
N ASN A 89 11.96 -11.92 -9.30
CA ASN A 89 11.85 -10.93 -10.36
C ASN A 89 10.69 -9.95 -10.15
N ASP A 90 9.61 -10.36 -9.48
CA ASP A 90 8.45 -9.50 -9.21
C ASP A 90 8.84 -8.37 -8.23
N PHE A 91 9.66 -8.67 -7.22
CA PHE A 91 10.25 -7.64 -6.34
C PHE A 91 11.18 -6.68 -7.09
N ALA A 92 11.98 -7.22 -8.03
CA ALA A 92 12.86 -6.39 -8.86
C ALA A 92 12.05 -5.50 -9.80
N ASN A 93 10.95 -6.00 -10.36
CA ASN A 93 10.03 -5.24 -11.20
C ASN A 93 9.33 -4.15 -10.43
N LEU A 94 8.79 -4.45 -9.23
CA LEU A 94 8.19 -3.43 -8.36
C LEU A 94 9.19 -2.29 -8.11
N ARG A 95 10.42 -2.63 -7.70
CA ARG A 95 11.47 -1.64 -7.47
C ARG A 95 11.73 -0.78 -8.71
N TYR A 96 11.85 -1.40 -9.89
CA TYR A 96 12.09 -0.70 -11.15
C TYR A 96 10.94 0.25 -11.48
N GLN A 97 9.70 -0.19 -11.30
CA GLN A 97 8.52 0.63 -11.54
C GLN A 97 8.45 1.83 -10.59
N VAL A 98 8.69 1.61 -9.29
CA VAL A 98 8.76 2.71 -8.30
C VAL A 98 9.85 3.70 -8.67
N TRP A 99 11.04 3.23 -9.05
CA TRP A 99 12.14 4.07 -9.51
C TRP A 99 11.74 4.89 -10.75
N SER A 100 11.15 4.24 -11.76
CA SER A 100 10.72 4.88 -13.00
C SER A 100 9.71 6.02 -12.76
N TYR A 101 8.73 5.82 -11.88
CA TYR A 101 7.75 6.85 -11.57
C TYR A 101 8.30 7.95 -10.66
N ALA A 102 9.18 7.62 -9.72
CA ALA A 102 9.79 8.60 -8.83
C ALA A 102 10.76 9.55 -9.57
N GLN A 103 11.35 9.11 -10.70
CA GLN A 103 12.26 9.93 -11.52
C GLN A 103 11.56 10.83 -12.53
N ARG A 104 10.28 10.60 -12.83
CA ARG A 104 9.58 11.38 -13.85
C ARG A 104 9.61 12.86 -13.51
N GLN A 105 9.64 13.67 -14.56
CA GLN A 105 9.69 15.12 -14.43
C GLN A 105 8.51 15.64 -13.60
N HIS A 106 8.83 16.52 -12.66
CA HIS A 106 7.87 17.25 -11.87
C HIS A 106 7.66 18.64 -12.46
N SER A 107 6.47 19.19 -12.33
CA SER A 107 6.20 20.57 -12.70
C SER A 107 7.17 21.50 -11.95
N GLY A 108 8.10 22.12 -12.68
CA GLY A 108 9.16 22.96 -12.09
C GLY A 108 10.55 22.33 -12.01
N GLY A 109 10.74 21.11 -12.55
CA GLY A 109 12.08 20.50 -12.68
C GLY A 109 12.70 19.95 -11.39
N VAL A 110 12.09 20.17 -10.24
CA VAL A 110 12.58 19.67 -8.93
C VAL A 110 11.71 18.52 -8.46
N ALA A 111 12.33 17.42 -8.04
CA ALA A 111 11.61 16.28 -7.48
C ALA A 111 10.82 16.70 -6.23
N CYS A 112 9.55 16.30 -6.14
CA CYS A 112 8.76 16.55 -4.95
C CYS A 112 9.30 15.72 -3.77
N LYS A 113 9.02 16.14 -2.54
CA LYS A 113 9.50 15.49 -1.32
C LYS A 113 9.09 14.02 -1.23
N TYR A 114 7.91 13.66 -1.75
CA TYR A 114 7.44 12.28 -1.82
C TYR A 114 8.33 11.42 -2.72
N CYS A 115 8.59 11.88 -3.95
CA CYS A 115 9.45 11.15 -4.90
C CYS A 115 10.90 11.12 -4.42
N SER A 116 11.42 12.22 -3.84
CA SER A 116 12.75 12.26 -3.25
C SER A 116 12.92 11.19 -2.16
N LYS A 117 11.98 11.06 -1.22
CA LYS A 117 12.01 10.01 -0.20
C LYS A 117 12.01 8.59 -0.78
N ASN A 118 11.21 8.35 -1.83
CA ASN A 118 11.21 7.07 -2.53
C ASN A 118 12.56 6.82 -3.21
N MET A 119 13.15 7.83 -3.83
CA MET A 119 14.48 7.72 -4.45
C MET A 119 15.56 7.47 -3.42
N ASP A 120 15.57 8.19 -2.30
CA ASP A 120 16.51 8.00 -1.20
C ASP A 120 16.45 6.57 -0.67
N PHE A 121 15.25 6.04 -0.48
CA PHE A 121 15.06 4.65 -0.08
C PHE A 121 15.62 3.68 -1.14
N LEU A 122 15.36 3.91 -2.41
CA LEU A 122 15.85 3.06 -3.50
C LEU A 122 17.36 3.05 -3.60
N VAL A 123 18.01 4.18 -3.35
CA VAL A 123 19.47 4.32 -3.41
C VAL A 123 20.13 3.76 -2.16
N THR A 124 19.58 4.02 -0.97
CA THR A 124 20.21 3.64 0.30
C THR A 124 19.93 2.20 0.71
N SER A 125 18.75 1.67 0.37
CA SER A 125 18.26 0.41 0.95
C SER A 125 18.61 -0.83 0.16
N PHE A 126 19.43 -0.86 -0.78
CA PHE A 126 19.86 -1.95 -1.64
C PHE A 126 20.16 -1.40 -3.03
N SER A 127 21.27 -0.76 -3.13
CA SER A 127 21.72 -0.12 -4.38
C SER A 127 21.76 -1.06 -5.59
N GLN A 128 21.79 -2.36 -5.38
CA GLN A 128 21.69 -3.34 -6.49
C GLN A 128 21.15 -4.71 -6.01
N PRO A 129 19.84 -4.99 -6.07
CA PRO A 129 19.28 -6.26 -5.62
C PRO A 129 19.80 -7.47 -6.43
N ARG A 130 20.17 -7.29 -7.70
CA ARG A 130 20.54 -8.41 -8.56
C ARG A 130 21.89 -9.03 -8.22
N LEU A 131 22.88 -8.22 -7.89
CA LEU A 131 24.24 -8.73 -7.63
C LEU A 131 24.46 -8.99 -6.14
N PHE A 132 24.08 -8.07 -5.26
CA PHE A 132 24.34 -8.22 -3.83
C PHE A 132 23.53 -9.36 -3.20
N ILE A 133 22.22 -9.43 -3.46
CA ILE A 133 21.39 -10.48 -2.87
C ILE A 133 21.72 -11.86 -3.45
N LYS A 134 22.02 -11.98 -4.75
CA LYS A 134 22.44 -13.26 -5.34
C LYS A 134 23.84 -13.69 -4.89
N LEU A 135 24.80 -12.76 -4.81
CA LEU A 135 26.20 -13.09 -4.55
C LEU A 135 26.53 -13.15 -3.06
N PHE A 136 25.95 -12.30 -2.24
CA PHE A 136 26.33 -12.15 -0.83
C PHE A 136 25.34 -12.75 0.18
N VAL A 137 24.07 -12.88 -0.16
CA VAL A 137 23.08 -13.50 0.72
C VAL A 137 22.87 -14.95 0.33
N LYS A 138 23.73 -15.84 0.83
CA LYS A 138 23.61 -17.29 0.62
C LYS A 138 22.34 -17.88 1.27
N SER A 139 21.90 -17.35 2.41
CA SER A 139 20.75 -17.85 3.13
C SER A 139 19.44 -17.35 2.55
N ARG A 140 18.57 -18.27 2.13
CA ARG A 140 17.19 -17.97 1.68
C ARG A 140 16.38 -17.24 2.76
N LYS A 141 16.56 -17.63 4.02
CA LYS A 141 15.90 -17.00 5.18
C LYS A 141 16.28 -15.53 5.36
N THR A 142 17.56 -15.19 5.21
CA THR A 142 18.01 -13.79 5.26
C THR A 142 17.44 -13.00 4.11
N ARG A 143 17.38 -13.58 2.90
CA ARG A 143 16.77 -12.95 1.72
C ARG A 143 15.29 -12.65 1.93
N SER A 144 14.51 -13.61 2.45
CA SER A 144 13.10 -13.43 2.77
C SER A 144 12.87 -12.26 3.73
N ARG A 145 13.66 -12.17 4.80
CA ARG A 145 13.58 -11.06 5.77
C ARG A 145 13.88 -9.69 5.12
N LEU A 146 14.88 -9.63 4.24
CA LEU A 146 15.23 -8.41 3.54
C LEU A 146 14.13 -7.97 2.56
N LEU A 147 13.54 -8.91 1.84
CA LEU A 147 12.42 -8.64 0.94
C LEU A 147 11.19 -8.13 1.72
N ALA A 148 10.83 -8.80 2.82
CA ALA A 148 9.74 -8.37 3.68
C ALA A 148 9.96 -6.95 4.23
N LYS A 149 11.18 -6.66 4.72
CA LYS A 149 11.56 -5.31 5.18
C LYS A 149 11.41 -4.27 4.07
N GLY A 150 11.80 -4.63 2.84
CA GLY A 150 11.66 -3.76 1.68
C GLY A 150 10.20 -3.43 1.37
N ILE A 151 9.32 -4.45 1.35
CA ILE A 151 7.88 -4.24 1.11
C ILE A 151 7.24 -3.40 2.20
N ASN A 152 7.50 -3.69 3.47
CA ASN A 152 6.99 -2.87 4.58
C ASN A 152 7.39 -1.40 4.43
N LYS A 153 8.62 -1.13 3.98
CA LYS A 153 9.06 0.25 3.74
C LYS A 153 8.35 0.89 2.54
N TYR A 154 8.07 0.14 1.47
CA TYR A 154 7.25 0.65 0.36
C TYR A 154 5.83 1.00 0.81
N ILE A 155 5.19 0.17 1.66
CA ILE A 155 3.87 0.46 2.25
C ILE A 155 3.93 1.76 3.06
N GLU A 156 4.90 1.89 3.96
CA GLU A 156 5.10 3.10 4.78
C GLU A 156 5.26 4.35 3.92
N LEU A 157 6.12 4.31 2.90
CA LEU A 157 6.36 5.44 2.00
C LEU A 157 5.13 5.77 1.16
N ALA A 158 4.41 4.76 0.66
CA ALA A 158 3.19 4.95 -0.11
C ALA A 158 2.09 5.65 0.71
N ILE A 159 1.96 5.31 2.00
CA ILE A 159 0.99 5.90 2.91
C ILE A 159 1.42 7.32 3.35
N GLY A 160 2.72 7.52 3.60
CA GLY A 160 3.28 8.76 4.16
C GLY A 160 3.11 10.00 3.29
N GLY A 161 2.86 9.83 1.99
CA GLY A 161 2.62 10.94 1.05
C GLY A 161 1.42 11.82 1.40
N LYS A 162 0.47 11.35 2.22
CA LYS A 162 -0.76 12.09 2.53
C LYS A 162 -0.56 13.24 3.52
N GLU A 163 0.37 13.15 4.46
CA GLU A 163 0.62 14.23 5.43
C GLU A 163 1.38 15.40 4.81
N GLU A 164 2.21 15.12 3.82
CA GLU A 164 2.99 16.12 3.09
C GLU A 164 2.21 16.76 1.93
N SER A 165 1.13 16.13 1.47
CA SER A 165 0.34 16.56 0.31
C SER A 165 -0.65 17.70 0.60
N ARG A 166 -0.74 18.24 1.82
CA ARG A 166 -1.47 19.49 2.08
C ARG A 166 -0.86 20.70 1.34
N GLN A 167 0.35 20.56 0.81
CA GLN A 167 1.00 21.56 -0.05
C GLN A 167 1.04 21.08 -1.51
N ARG A 168 0.09 21.53 -2.35
CA ARG A 168 0.11 21.64 -3.83
C ARG A 168 0.67 20.50 -4.71
N TYR A 169 0.86 19.27 -4.23
CA TYR A 169 1.56 18.21 -4.97
C TYR A 169 0.66 17.13 -5.60
N TYR A 170 -0.62 17.45 -5.81
CA TYR A 170 -1.63 16.50 -6.32
C TYR A 170 -1.43 16.04 -7.78
N THR A 171 -0.36 16.42 -8.44
CA THR A 171 -0.17 16.17 -9.88
C THR A 171 1.10 15.39 -10.23
N CYS A 172 1.82 14.89 -9.23
CA CYS A 172 3.03 14.12 -9.47
C CYS A 172 2.69 12.66 -9.82
N ASP A 173 3.18 12.17 -10.96
CA ASP A 173 3.01 10.77 -11.41
C ASP A 173 3.44 9.76 -10.33
N GLY A 174 4.54 10.03 -9.62
CA GLY A 174 5.00 9.16 -8.55
C GLY A 174 3.97 9.01 -7.43
N TYR A 175 3.38 10.12 -6.97
CA TYR A 175 2.34 10.09 -5.94
C TYR A 175 1.07 9.35 -6.39
N MET A 176 0.72 9.48 -7.67
CA MET A 176 -0.46 8.83 -8.23
C MET A 176 -0.25 7.32 -8.44
N MET A 177 0.93 6.92 -8.89
CA MET A 177 1.17 5.56 -9.37
C MET A 177 1.83 4.64 -8.35
N ILE A 178 2.73 5.15 -7.50
CA ILE A 178 3.47 4.30 -6.55
C ILE A 178 2.55 3.57 -5.57
N PRO A 179 1.53 4.21 -4.95
CA PRO A 179 0.59 3.49 -4.10
C PRO A 179 -0.14 2.36 -4.82
N ALA A 180 -0.57 2.60 -6.06
CA ALA A 180 -1.27 1.61 -6.88
C ALA A 180 -0.36 0.44 -7.26
N LEU A 181 0.93 0.68 -7.51
CA LEU A 181 1.91 -0.38 -7.78
C LEU A 181 2.13 -1.27 -6.55
N VAL A 182 2.28 -0.67 -5.38
CA VAL A 182 2.48 -1.41 -4.13
C VAL A 182 1.24 -2.21 -3.77
N GLU A 183 0.05 -1.62 -3.91
CA GLU A 183 -1.22 -2.29 -3.67
C GLU A 183 -1.41 -3.46 -4.62
N ARG A 184 -1.21 -3.28 -5.93
CA ARG A 184 -1.29 -4.35 -6.92
C ARG A 184 -0.31 -5.49 -6.64
N PHE A 185 0.91 -5.15 -6.19
CA PHE A 185 1.90 -6.17 -5.83
C PHE A 185 1.42 -7.05 -4.67
N LEU A 186 0.67 -6.50 -3.73
CA LEU A 186 0.14 -7.21 -2.55
C LEU A 186 -1.26 -7.81 -2.79
N ARG A 187 -1.89 -7.54 -3.92
CA ARG A 187 -3.14 -8.16 -4.29
C ARG A 187 -2.89 -9.58 -4.82
N ASP A 188 -3.75 -10.49 -4.46
CA ASP A 188 -3.78 -11.81 -5.06
C ASP A 188 -4.44 -11.67 -6.44
N ASP A 189 -3.64 -11.81 -7.49
CA ASP A 189 -4.13 -11.90 -8.87
C ASP A 189 -4.49 -13.37 -9.13
N ALA A 190 -5.53 -13.88 -8.42
CA ALA A 190 -6.09 -15.20 -8.67
C ALA A 190 -6.97 -15.19 -9.92
#